data_b4f8dca6fd8ed21e0c98de0516dd54ad
#
_entry.id   b4f8dca6fd8ed21e0c98de0516dd54ad
#
_cell.length_a   1.000
_cell.length_b   1.000
_cell.length_c   1.000
_cell.angle_alpha   90.00
_cell.angle_beta   90.00
_cell.angle_gamma   90.00
#
_symmetry.space_group_name_H-M   'P 1'
#
loop_
_entity.id
_entity.type
_entity.pdbx_description
1 polymer ?
#
loop_
_entity_poly.entity_id
_entity_poly.type
_entity_poly.pdbx_seq_one_letter_code
_entity_poly.pdbx_strand_id
1 'polypeptide(L)'
;MIIEEIYKAKPDSIHDVIPSEFFTKYDSYDYVWSGNCFEWYWALGKVLQPKSFLEIGVRFGFSFLPTIQTSDSLEYALGWDLETYGDNNIARTNIGEYYKGNAKWEILHKDSQLETELPQYFDLVSIDGCHDFDCKVHDLKLCIGKCGYVILDDYDYHMDVRNSTDFFLKEYAEHIEWNEYIPTFRGSQLIKFK
;
A
#
# COMPACT_ATOMS: atom_id res chain seq x y z
N MET A 1 -2.13 5.86 20.83
CA MET A 1 -2.45 6.31 19.44
C MET A 1 -2.31 5.11 18.51
N ILE A 2 -3.05 5.10 17.39
CA ILE A 2 -3.04 3.98 16.43
C ILE A 2 -1.63 3.66 15.91
N ILE A 3 -0.80 4.69 15.76
CA ILE A 3 0.59 4.55 15.31
C ILE A 3 1.43 3.70 16.30
N GLU A 4 1.23 3.86 17.61
CA GLU A 4 1.93 3.06 18.61
C GLU A 4 1.53 1.58 18.56
N GLU A 5 0.27 1.30 18.19
CA GLU A 5 -0.20 -0.07 18.00
C GLU A 5 0.40 -0.69 16.74
N ILE A 6 0.54 0.09 15.65
CA ILE A 6 1.23 -0.34 14.44
C ILE A 6 2.70 -0.67 14.74
N TYR A 7 3.41 0.18 15.49
CA TYR A 7 4.79 -0.09 15.91
C TYR A 7 4.92 -1.38 16.72
N LYS A 8 3.98 -1.63 17.65
CA LYS A 8 3.98 -2.85 18.49
C LYS A 8 3.61 -4.11 17.70
N ALA A 9 2.80 -3.97 16.65
CA ALA A 9 2.35 -5.09 15.84
C ALA A 9 3.35 -5.50 14.76
N LYS A 10 4.31 -4.63 14.45
CA LYS A 10 5.34 -4.87 13.43
C LYS A 10 6.23 -6.05 13.85
N PRO A 11 6.38 -7.11 13.03
CA PRO A 11 7.33 -8.18 13.31
C PRO A 11 8.77 -7.67 13.18
N ASP A 12 9.72 -8.35 13.82
CA ASP A 12 11.15 -8.03 13.69
C ASP A 12 11.65 -8.30 12.27
N SER A 13 11.12 -9.35 11.64
CA SER A 13 11.36 -9.69 10.24
C SER A 13 10.08 -10.14 9.57
N ILE A 14 9.87 -9.74 8.31
CA ILE A 14 8.74 -10.23 7.51
C ILE A 14 8.80 -11.76 7.31
N HIS A 15 10.00 -12.34 7.34
CA HIS A 15 10.18 -13.78 7.21
C HIS A 15 9.70 -14.61 8.42
N ASP A 16 9.47 -13.96 9.56
CA ASP A 16 8.86 -14.62 10.73
C ASP A 16 7.37 -14.95 10.48
N VAL A 17 6.76 -14.28 9.50
CA VAL A 17 5.31 -14.30 9.26
C VAL A 17 4.91 -14.65 7.83
N ILE A 18 5.78 -14.42 6.85
CA ILE A 18 5.60 -14.80 5.44
C ILE A 18 6.85 -15.55 4.97
N PRO A 19 6.71 -16.72 4.31
CA PRO A 19 7.86 -17.48 3.82
C PRO A 19 8.77 -16.65 2.90
N SER A 20 10.08 -16.80 3.06
CA SER A 20 11.08 -16.06 2.27
C SER A 20 10.95 -16.30 0.77
N GLU A 21 10.49 -17.46 0.37
CA GLU A 21 10.26 -17.84 -1.03
C GLU A 21 9.26 -16.92 -1.73
N PHE A 22 8.30 -16.35 -0.99
CA PHE A 22 7.36 -15.35 -1.53
C PHE A 22 8.11 -14.15 -2.12
N PHE A 23 9.12 -13.64 -1.41
CA PHE A 23 9.88 -12.47 -1.82
C PHE A 23 11.01 -12.76 -2.81
N THR A 24 11.61 -13.95 -2.74
CA THR A 24 12.82 -14.28 -3.50
C THR A 24 12.57 -15.04 -4.78
N LYS A 25 11.38 -15.62 -4.96
CA LYS A 25 11.04 -16.48 -6.09
C LYS A 25 11.11 -15.76 -7.44
N TYR A 26 10.67 -14.51 -7.48
CA TYR A 26 10.53 -13.75 -8.73
C TYR A 26 11.47 -12.55 -8.82
N ASP A 27 11.78 -11.89 -7.72
CA ASP A 27 12.67 -10.74 -7.69
C ASP A 27 13.38 -10.58 -6.34
N SER A 28 14.55 -11.21 -6.22
CA SER A 28 15.39 -11.07 -5.04
C SER A 28 15.99 -9.66 -4.91
N TYR A 29 16.08 -8.91 -6.01
CA TYR A 29 16.66 -7.57 -6.02
C TYR A 29 15.76 -6.55 -5.31
N ASP A 30 14.47 -6.52 -5.64
CA ASP A 30 13.51 -5.62 -5.02
C ASP A 30 13.37 -5.85 -3.53
N TYR A 31 13.33 -7.12 -3.12
CA TYR A 31 13.27 -7.44 -1.70
C TYR A 31 14.46 -6.87 -0.91
N VAL A 32 15.67 -7.01 -1.44
CA VAL A 32 16.89 -6.48 -0.79
C VAL A 32 16.86 -4.95 -0.69
N TRP A 33 16.29 -4.28 -1.68
CA TRP A 33 16.19 -2.82 -1.70
C TRP A 33 14.99 -2.24 -0.95
N SER A 34 13.97 -3.03 -0.69
CA SER A 34 12.78 -2.58 0.04
C SER A 34 13.01 -2.51 1.56
N GLY A 35 14.10 -3.10 2.05
CA GLY A 35 14.44 -3.05 3.47
C GLY A 35 13.33 -3.62 4.36
N ASN A 36 12.88 -2.83 5.34
CA ASN A 36 11.85 -3.23 6.31
C ASN A 36 10.44 -2.71 5.98
N CYS A 37 10.15 -2.41 4.71
CA CYS A 37 8.85 -1.87 4.34
C CYS A 37 7.71 -2.85 4.62
N PHE A 38 7.90 -4.14 4.30
CA PHE A 38 6.83 -5.14 4.31
C PHE A 38 6.34 -5.48 5.73
N GLU A 39 7.18 -5.35 6.74
CA GLU A 39 6.81 -5.48 8.15
C GLU A 39 5.78 -4.42 8.56
N TRP A 40 5.88 -3.22 7.99
CA TRP A 40 4.92 -2.14 8.23
C TRP A 40 3.58 -2.42 7.56
N TYR A 41 3.57 -2.95 6.33
CA TYR A 41 2.36 -3.37 5.64
C TYR A 41 1.63 -4.49 6.38
N TRP A 42 2.39 -5.46 6.93
CA TRP A 42 1.87 -6.48 7.84
C TRP A 42 1.20 -5.85 9.07
N ALA A 43 1.88 -4.92 9.72
CA ALA A 43 1.35 -4.24 10.91
C ALA A 43 0.12 -3.38 10.60
N LEU A 44 0.10 -2.69 9.45
CA LEU A 44 -1.06 -1.91 9.00
C LEU A 44 -2.29 -2.80 8.83
N GLY A 45 -2.18 -3.91 8.11
CA GLY A 45 -3.30 -4.85 7.97
C GLY A 45 -3.79 -5.38 9.30
N LYS A 46 -2.86 -5.72 10.21
CA LYS A 46 -3.17 -6.26 11.54
C LYS A 46 -3.84 -5.27 12.48
N VAL A 47 -3.47 -4.00 12.44
CA VAL A 47 -3.99 -2.98 13.37
C VAL A 47 -5.21 -2.28 12.82
N LEU A 48 -5.20 -1.91 11.54
CA LEU A 48 -6.31 -1.20 10.92
C LEU A 48 -7.51 -2.11 10.63
N GLN A 49 -7.27 -3.42 10.47
CA GLN A 49 -8.30 -4.41 10.15
C GLN A 49 -9.24 -3.93 9.04
N PRO A 50 -8.71 -3.51 7.86
CA PRO A 50 -9.55 -3.01 6.79
C PRO A 50 -10.49 -4.11 6.27
N LYS A 51 -11.76 -3.76 6.00
CA LYS A 51 -12.69 -4.64 5.28
C LYS A 51 -12.46 -4.60 3.79
N SER A 52 -11.93 -3.47 3.30
CA SER A 52 -11.60 -3.26 1.89
C SER A 52 -10.23 -2.59 1.74
N PHE A 53 -9.43 -3.11 0.83
CA PHE A 53 -8.08 -2.63 0.55
C PHE A 53 -7.88 -2.40 -0.95
N LEU A 54 -7.24 -1.27 -1.30
CA LEU A 54 -6.77 -1.00 -2.66
C LEU A 54 -5.26 -0.73 -2.62
N GLU A 55 -4.53 -1.29 -3.58
CA GLU A 55 -3.15 -0.91 -3.85
C GLU A 55 -2.99 -0.40 -5.29
N ILE A 56 -2.42 0.79 -5.44
CA ILE A 56 -2.03 1.39 -6.72
C ILE A 56 -0.51 1.19 -6.85
N GLY A 57 -0.09 0.34 -7.80
CA GLY A 57 1.31 -0.08 -7.96
C GLY A 57 1.61 -1.40 -7.23
N VAL A 58 1.01 -2.49 -7.67
CA VAL A 58 1.12 -3.81 -6.99
C VAL A 58 2.44 -4.51 -7.30
N ARG A 59 2.96 -4.34 -8.51
CA ARG A 59 4.16 -5.03 -9.00
C ARG A 59 4.12 -6.54 -8.74
N PHE A 60 4.96 -7.07 -7.84
CA PHE A 60 5.01 -8.50 -7.47
C PHE A 60 4.09 -8.87 -6.29
N GLY A 61 3.39 -7.92 -5.69
CA GLY A 61 2.48 -8.12 -4.56
C GLY A 61 3.15 -8.17 -3.20
N PHE A 62 4.39 -7.65 -3.07
CA PHE A 62 5.19 -7.76 -1.85
C PHE A 62 4.65 -6.94 -0.67
N SER A 63 3.96 -5.84 -0.92
CA SER A 63 3.21 -5.03 0.05
C SER A 63 1.75 -5.49 0.17
N PHE A 64 1.16 -5.94 -0.96
CA PHE A 64 -0.22 -6.39 -1.03
C PHE A 64 -0.48 -7.61 -0.12
N LEU A 65 0.31 -8.70 -0.27
CA LEU A 65 0.11 -9.91 0.52
C LEU A 65 0.23 -9.68 2.03
N PRO A 66 1.28 -9.01 2.57
CA PRO A 66 1.36 -8.74 4.00
C PRO A 66 0.13 -8.02 4.55
N THR A 67 -0.38 -7.04 3.81
CA THR A 67 -1.56 -6.26 4.21
C THR A 67 -2.80 -7.13 4.30
N ILE A 68 -3.10 -7.91 3.25
CA ILE A 68 -4.33 -8.73 3.18
C ILE A 68 -4.27 -9.96 4.08
N GLN A 69 -3.06 -10.49 4.34
CA GLN A 69 -2.87 -11.71 5.14
C GLN A 69 -3.23 -11.50 6.62
N THR A 70 -3.16 -10.29 7.13
CA THR A 70 -3.31 -9.96 8.55
C THR A 70 -4.63 -9.32 8.92
N SER A 71 -5.45 -8.96 7.95
CA SER A 71 -6.78 -8.41 8.20
C SER A 71 -7.82 -9.54 8.27
N ASP A 72 -8.21 -9.91 9.48
CA ASP A 72 -9.26 -10.92 9.70
C ASP A 72 -10.64 -10.42 9.25
N SER A 73 -10.83 -9.09 9.17
CA SER A 73 -12.06 -8.44 8.72
C SER A 73 -12.13 -8.22 7.21
N LEU A 74 -11.07 -8.55 6.45
CA LEU A 74 -11.00 -8.27 5.04
C LEU A 74 -12.08 -9.05 4.25
N GLU A 75 -12.86 -8.33 3.48
CA GLU A 75 -13.88 -8.87 2.59
C GLU A 75 -13.44 -8.80 1.12
N TYR A 76 -12.70 -7.73 0.76
CA TYR A 76 -12.26 -7.49 -0.61
C TYR A 76 -10.95 -6.73 -0.70
N ALA A 77 -10.06 -7.15 -1.61
CA ALA A 77 -8.84 -6.44 -1.95
C ALA A 77 -8.70 -6.28 -3.47
N LEU A 78 -8.26 -5.09 -3.88
CA LEU A 78 -8.08 -4.71 -5.28
C LEU A 78 -6.65 -4.20 -5.50
N GLY A 79 -6.00 -4.69 -6.54
CA GLY A 79 -4.72 -4.17 -7.01
C GLY A 79 -4.86 -3.53 -8.39
N TRP A 80 -4.25 -2.36 -8.59
CA TRP A 80 -4.08 -1.72 -9.90
C TRP A 80 -2.60 -1.64 -10.25
N ASP A 81 -2.23 -2.05 -11.45
CA ASP A 81 -0.85 -1.97 -11.93
C ASP A 81 -0.81 -1.90 -13.46
N LEU A 82 0.19 -1.18 -13.99
CA LEU A 82 0.43 -1.03 -15.44
C LEU A 82 1.30 -2.14 -16.05
N GLU A 83 1.78 -3.09 -15.25
CA GLU A 83 2.73 -4.14 -15.67
C GLU A 83 4.06 -3.62 -16.23
N THR A 84 4.42 -2.37 -15.88
CA THR A 84 5.62 -1.72 -16.44
C THR A 84 6.92 -2.39 -15.98
N TYR A 85 6.95 -2.84 -14.72
CA TYR A 85 8.12 -3.46 -14.08
C TYR A 85 7.85 -4.86 -13.52
N GLY A 86 6.61 -5.25 -13.48
CA GLY A 86 6.16 -6.53 -12.98
C GLY A 86 5.16 -7.16 -13.93
N ASP A 87 4.88 -8.40 -13.66
CA ASP A 87 3.84 -9.12 -14.37
C ASP A 87 2.69 -9.34 -13.39
N ASN A 88 1.52 -8.80 -13.70
CA ASN A 88 0.32 -9.04 -12.89
C ASN A 88 0.00 -10.53 -12.76
N ASN A 89 0.42 -11.36 -13.70
CA ASN A 89 0.31 -12.82 -13.58
C ASN A 89 1.26 -13.35 -12.53
N ILE A 90 2.47 -12.78 -12.39
CA ILE A 90 3.40 -13.12 -11.32
C ILE A 90 2.80 -12.77 -9.97
N ALA A 91 2.29 -11.54 -9.80
CA ALA A 91 1.63 -11.11 -8.58
C ALA A 91 0.42 -12.00 -8.23
N ARG A 92 -0.47 -12.29 -9.21
CA ARG A 92 -1.63 -13.17 -9.02
C ARG A 92 -1.20 -14.58 -8.60
N THR A 93 -0.20 -15.16 -9.27
CA THR A 93 0.32 -16.50 -8.96
C THR A 93 0.92 -16.52 -7.56
N ASN A 94 1.75 -15.52 -7.27
CA ASN A 94 2.47 -15.41 -6.01
C ASN A 94 1.49 -15.23 -4.83
N ILE A 95 0.56 -14.27 -4.92
CA ILE A 95 -0.45 -14.07 -3.89
C ILE A 95 -1.36 -15.31 -3.75
N GLY A 96 -1.80 -15.91 -4.86
CA GLY A 96 -2.65 -17.11 -4.85
C GLY A 96 -2.01 -18.32 -4.18
N GLU A 97 -0.67 -18.44 -4.25
CA GLU A 97 0.08 -19.51 -3.59
C GLU A 97 0.19 -19.31 -2.08
N TYR A 98 0.39 -18.06 -1.64
CA TYR A 98 0.73 -17.76 -0.24
C TYR A 98 -0.41 -17.19 0.60
N TYR A 99 -1.44 -16.59 -0.01
CA TYR A 99 -2.59 -16.06 0.72
C TYR A 99 -3.41 -17.19 1.35
N LYS A 100 -3.66 -17.09 2.66
CA LYS A 100 -4.40 -18.10 3.45
C LYS A 100 -5.75 -17.61 3.97
N GLY A 101 -6.11 -16.35 3.67
CA GLY A 101 -7.39 -15.79 4.06
C GLY A 101 -8.55 -16.22 3.15
N ASN A 102 -9.75 -15.69 3.43
CA ASN A 102 -10.97 -16.01 2.68
C ASN A 102 -11.51 -14.80 1.87
N ALA A 103 -10.88 -13.64 1.97
CA ALA A 103 -11.32 -12.45 1.24
C ALA A 103 -11.20 -12.65 -0.27
N LYS A 104 -12.10 -12.01 -0.99
CA LYS A 104 -11.95 -11.90 -2.44
C LYS A 104 -10.84 -10.92 -2.77
N TRP A 105 -10.02 -11.24 -3.73
CA TRP A 105 -8.99 -10.32 -4.22
C TRP A 105 -8.83 -10.43 -5.74
N GLU A 106 -8.42 -9.33 -6.34
CA GLU A 106 -8.07 -9.29 -7.76
C GLU A 106 -7.00 -8.25 -8.02
N ILE A 107 -6.23 -8.44 -9.10
CA ILE A 107 -5.27 -7.47 -9.60
C ILE A 107 -5.63 -7.17 -11.05
N LEU A 108 -5.82 -5.89 -11.36
CA LEU A 108 -6.22 -5.43 -12.67
C LEU A 108 -5.06 -4.71 -13.36
N HIS A 109 -4.93 -4.94 -14.67
CA HIS A 109 -4.14 -4.05 -15.52
C HIS A 109 -4.89 -2.72 -15.65
N LYS A 110 -4.47 -1.70 -14.92
CA LYS A 110 -5.21 -0.45 -14.85
C LYS A 110 -4.30 0.74 -14.55
N ASP A 111 -4.49 1.81 -15.30
CA ASP A 111 -3.84 3.10 -15.11
C ASP A 111 -4.69 3.98 -14.20
N SER A 112 -4.19 4.28 -13.00
CA SER A 112 -4.86 5.18 -12.06
C SER A 112 -5.01 6.60 -12.62
N GLN A 113 -4.10 7.02 -13.51
CA GLN A 113 -4.10 8.37 -14.09
C GLN A 113 -5.26 8.59 -15.09
N LEU A 114 -5.91 7.53 -15.53
CA LEU A 114 -7.10 7.61 -16.40
C LEU A 114 -8.41 7.59 -15.61
N GLU A 115 -8.34 7.38 -14.29
CA GLU A 115 -9.51 7.31 -13.44
C GLU A 115 -9.89 8.69 -12.88
N THR A 116 -11.16 8.94 -12.72
CA THR A 116 -11.69 10.18 -12.12
C THR A 116 -12.19 9.98 -10.69
N GLU A 117 -12.40 8.73 -10.28
CA GLU A 117 -12.78 8.34 -8.92
C GLU A 117 -12.41 6.89 -8.64
N LEU A 118 -12.32 6.51 -7.36
CA LEU A 118 -12.21 5.11 -6.98
C LEU A 118 -13.55 4.40 -7.20
N PRO A 119 -13.53 3.09 -7.57
CA PRO A 119 -14.75 2.35 -7.94
C PRO A 119 -15.72 2.16 -6.76
N GLN A 120 -15.21 2.27 -5.54
CA GLN A 120 -15.96 2.19 -4.29
C GLN A 120 -15.18 2.88 -3.17
N TYR A 121 -15.74 2.89 -1.95
CA TYR A 121 -14.99 3.26 -0.74
C TYR A 121 -14.05 2.13 -0.34
N PHE A 122 -12.82 2.47 0.09
CA PHE A 122 -11.84 1.56 0.66
C PHE A 122 -11.45 1.99 2.07
N ASP A 123 -11.34 1.06 3.00
CA ASP A 123 -10.89 1.37 4.37
C ASP A 123 -9.41 1.74 4.40
N LEU A 124 -8.60 1.09 3.53
CA LEU A 124 -7.18 1.37 3.36
C LEU A 124 -6.82 1.41 1.88
N VAL A 125 -6.05 2.41 1.47
CA VAL A 125 -5.43 2.51 0.15
C VAL A 125 -3.92 2.59 0.31
N SER A 126 -3.18 1.81 -0.47
CA SER A 126 -1.73 1.94 -0.65
C SER A 126 -1.43 2.61 -1.98
N ILE A 127 -0.56 3.63 -1.97
CA ILE A 127 -0.12 4.34 -3.18
C ILE A 127 1.38 4.17 -3.35
N ASP A 128 1.77 3.25 -4.24
CA ASP A 128 3.16 2.94 -4.60
C ASP A 128 3.36 2.84 -6.13
N GLY A 129 2.54 3.57 -6.90
CA GLY A 129 2.59 3.60 -8.35
C GLY A 129 3.60 4.62 -8.90
N CYS A 130 3.15 5.53 -9.79
CA CYS A 130 3.97 6.58 -10.39
C CYS A 130 4.62 7.49 -9.34
N HIS A 131 5.89 7.86 -9.53
CA HIS A 131 6.64 8.70 -8.59
C HIS A 131 6.72 10.18 -9.02
N ASP A 132 6.08 10.57 -10.13
CA ASP A 132 6.03 11.95 -10.57
C ASP A 132 5.05 12.77 -9.73
N PHE A 133 5.32 14.07 -9.56
CA PHE A 133 4.53 14.98 -8.72
C PHE A 133 3.04 14.98 -9.08
N ASP A 134 2.70 15.18 -10.35
CA ASP A 134 1.31 15.28 -10.79
C ASP A 134 0.55 13.97 -10.63
N CYS A 135 1.21 12.86 -10.90
CA CYS A 135 0.64 11.51 -10.71
C CYS A 135 0.30 11.24 -9.25
N LYS A 136 1.22 11.54 -8.32
CA LYS A 136 0.97 11.32 -6.87
C LYS A 136 -0.14 12.22 -6.35
N VAL A 137 -0.18 13.49 -6.76
CA VAL A 137 -1.30 14.39 -6.41
C VAL A 137 -2.62 13.87 -6.96
N HIS A 138 -2.62 13.32 -8.19
CA HIS A 138 -3.81 12.71 -8.77
C HIS A 138 -4.30 11.51 -7.95
N ASP A 139 -3.42 10.54 -7.65
CA ASP A 139 -3.77 9.34 -6.89
C ASP A 139 -4.30 9.69 -5.49
N LEU A 140 -3.68 10.67 -4.82
CA LEU A 140 -4.16 11.18 -3.53
C LEU A 140 -5.55 11.84 -3.63
N LYS A 141 -5.83 12.55 -4.72
CA LYS A 141 -7.15 13.16 -4.96
C LYS A 141 -8.24 12.12 -5.18
N LEU A 142 -7.95 10.98 -5.82
CA LEU A 142 -8.90 9.88 -5.94
C LEU A 142 -9.38 9.36 -4.58
N CYS A 143 -8.57 9.53 -3.55
CA CYS A 143 -8.85 9.05 -2.19
C CYS A 143 -9.80 9.98 -1.40
N ILE A 144 -9.97 11.26 -1.77
CA ILE A 144 -10.79 12.22 -1.04
C ILE A 144 -12.26 11.74 -0.99
N GLY A 145 -12.79 11.50 0.23
CA GLY A 145 -14.14 11.00 0.46
C GLY A 145 -14.38 9.56 -0.01
N LYS A 146 -13.33 8.87 -0.45
CA LYS A 146 -13.37 7.50 -0.99
C LYS A 146 -12.50 6.52 -0.23
N CYS A 147 -11.78 6.96 0.81
CA CYS A 147 -11.07 6.04 1.68
C CYS A 147 -10.97 6.52 3.14
N GLY A 148 -10.68 5.57 4.04
CA GLY A 148 -10.44 5.85 5.45
C GLY A 148 -8.99 6.22 5.72
N TYR A 149 -8.06 5.41 5.20
CA TYR A 149 -6.62 5.60 5.36
C TYR A 149 -5.90 5.47 4.03
N VAL A 150 -4.82 6.25 3.88
CA VAL A 150 -3.84 6.07 2.80
C VAL A 150 -2.47 5.83 3.42
N ILE A 151 -1.77 4.80 2.96
CA ILE A 151 -0.32 4.68 3.10
C ILE A 151 0.33 5.05 1.77
N LEU A 152 1.21 6.04 1.79
CA LEU A 152 1.97 6.49 0.63
C LEU A 152 3.43 6.14 0.85
N ASP A 153 4.00 5.34 -0.06
CA ASP A 153 5.39 4.88 0.01
C ASP A 153 6.36 5.82 -0.69
N ASP A 154 7.66 5.57 -0.51
CA ASP A 154 8.77 6.28 -1.15
C ASP A 154 8.91 7.79 -0.79
N TYR A 155 8.33 8.24 0.34
CA TYR A 155 8.32 9.64 0.75
C TYR A 155 9.72 10.24 0.89
N ASP A 156 10.70 9.48 1.42
CA ASP A 156 12.08 9.93 1.57
C ASP A 156 12.97 9.60 0.38
N TYR A 157 12.54 8.69 -0.48
CA TYR A 157 13.36 8.19 -1.57
C TYR A 157 13.26 9.02 -2.85
N HIS A 158 12.06 9.54 -3.14
CA HIS A 158 11.79 10.36 -4.33
C HIS A 158 11.38 11.78 -3.94
N MET A 159 12.12 12.79 -4.44
CA MET A 159 11.83 14.19 -4.16
C MET A 159 10.42 14.61 -4.59
N ASP A 160 9.96 14.14 -5.75
CA ASP A 160 8.63 14.48 -6.28
C ASP A 160 7.51 13.84 -5.45
N VAL A 161 7.74 12.65 -4.89
CA VAL A 161 6.79 12.01 -3.95
C VAL A 161 6.68 12.84 -2.68
N ARG A 162 7.80 13.29 -2.10
CA ARG A 162 7.80 14.17 -0.93
C ARG A 162 7.08 15.48 -1.23
N ASN A 163 7.48 16.17 -2.29
CA ASN A 163 6.91 17.48 -2.65
C ASN A 163 5.42 17.39 -2.94
N SER A 164 4.95 16.36 -3.64
CA SER A 164 3.54 16.13 -3.95
C SER A 164 2.73 15.82 -2.71
N THR A 165 3.29 15.04 -1.79
CA THR A 165 2.66 14.71 -0.51
C THR A 165 2.54 15.96 0.37
N ASP A 166 3.62 16.73 0.55
CA ASP A 166 3.61 17.95 1.35
C ASP A 166 2.64 18.99 0.75
N PHE A 167 2.63 19.12 -0.57
CA PHE A 167 1.65 19.95 -1.28
C PHE A 167 0.21 19.49 -0.97
N PHE A 168 -0.07 18.18 -1.11
CA PHE A 168 -1.40 17.64 -0.88
C PHE A 168 -1.86 17.85 0.57
N LEU A 169 -1.00 17.53 1.55
CA LEU A 169 -1.29 17.71 2.97
C LEU A 169 -1.62 19.16 3.34
N LYS A 170 -1.02 20.13 2.63
CA LYS A 170 -1.27 21.56 2.82
C LYS A 170 -2.54 22.02 2.11
N GLU A 171 -2.67 21.75 0.81
CA GLU A 171 -3.74 22.29 -0.04
C GLU A 171 -5.10 21.61 0.19
N TYR A 172 -5.09 20.36 0.72
CA TYR A 172 -6.30 19.56 0.99
C TYR A 172 -6.48 19.24 2.48
N ALA A 173 -5.92 20.07 3.36
CA ALA A 173 -5.94 19.90 4.81
C ALA A 173 -7.36 19.75 5.39
N GLU A 174 -8.36 20.35 4.77
CA GLU A 174 -9.77 20.25 5.20
C GLU A 174 -10.34 18.84 5.07
N HIS A 175 -9.76 17.97 4.24
CA HIS A 175 -10.15 16.58 4.06
C HIS A 175 -9.40 15.63 4.99
N ILE A 176 -8.35 16.09 5.66
CA ILE A 176 -7.44 15.25 6.45
C ILE A 176 -7.79 15.39 7.93
N GLU A 177 -7.95 14.26 8.60
CA GLU A 177 -8.10 14.21 10.06
C GLU A 177 -6.74 14.33 10.76
N TRP A 178 -5.76 13.52 10.31
CA TRP A 178 -4.36 13.57 10.73
C TRP A 178 -3.45 12.84 9.71
N ASN A 179 -2.16 13.07 9.81
CA ASN A 179 -1.13 12.31 9.12
C ASN A 179 0.04 12.04 10.04
N GLU A 180 0.77 10.95 9.78
CA GLU A 180 1.93 10.51 10.56
C GLU A 180 2.99 9.91 9.64
N TYR A 181 4.25 10.23 9.92
CA TYR A 181 5.38 9.64 9.22
C TYR A 181 5.68 8.24 9.77
N ILE A 182 5.87 7.27 8.89
CA ILE A 182 6.30 5.90 9.20
C ILE A 182 7.73 5.72 8.69
N PRO A 183 8.70 5.38 9.57
CA PRO A 183 10.11 5.24 9.21
C PRO A 183 10.36 3.88 8.54
N THR A 184 9.75 3.64 7.38
CA THR A 184 10.14 2.56 6.49
C THR A 184 11.52 2.86 5.91
N PHE A 185 12.14 1.89 5.24
CA PHE A 185 13.45 2.10 4.60
C PHE A 185 13.46 3.30 3.64
N ARG A 186 12.35 3.54 2.92
CA ARG A 186 12.21 4.64 1.97
C ARG A 186 11.35 5.79 2.49
N GLY A 187 10.91 5.72 3.74
CA GLY A 187 9.96 6.64 4.34
C GLY A 187 8.55 6.46 3.77
N SER A 188 7.55 6.51 4.63
CA SER A 188 6.15 6.46 4.20
C SER A 188 5.31 7.46 4.99
N GLN A 189 4.18 7.89 4.43
CA GLN A 189 3.18 8.73 5.10
C GLN A 189 1.88 7.96 5.28
N LEU A 190 1.40 7.85 6.51
CA LEU A 190 0.06 7.37 6.80
C LEU A 190 -0.87 8.57 6.98
N ILE A 191 -1.91 8.64 6.16
CA ILE A 191 -2.88 9.74 6.14
C ILE A 191 -4.24 9.18 6.52
N LYS A 192 -4.91 9.80 7.50
CA LYS A 192 -6.29 9.54 7.86
C LYS A 192 -7.18 10.61 7.26
N PHE A 193 -8.16 10.19 6.46
CA PHE A 193 -9.20 11.08 5.93
C PHE A 193 -10.37 11.22 6.93
N LYS A 194 -11.09 12.37 6.82
CA LYS A 194 -12.31 12.65 7.61
C LYS A 194 -13.50 11.85 7.14
#